data_cdf08582210e29567e89624b4dca69f9
#
_entry.id   cdf08582210e29567e89624b4dca69f9
#
_cell.length_a   1.000
_cell.length_b   1.000
_cell.length_c   1.000
_cell.angle_alpha   90.00
_cell.angle_beta   90.00
_cell.angle_gamma   90.00
#
_symmetry.space_group_name_H-M   'P 1'
#
loop_
_entity.id
_entity.type
_entity.pdbx_description
1 polymer ?
#
loop_
_entity_poly.entity_id
_entity_poly.type
_entity_poly.pdbx_seq_one_letter_code
_entity_poly.pdbx_strand_id
1 'polypeptide(L)'
;MTTTVYVPRDSAATSVGAHEVALEIARHAEAARSPLRIVRNGSRGMLWLEPLVEVETPTGRVAYGPVAVDDVPALFAAGFLSGGEHPLRLSAVDEIPWLKRQTRLTFARVGVTDPLSTADYEAHGGLAGLRAALGMTPSAIVDQIQASGLRGRGGAGFPAGIKWRTVLDAPGPRKYVACNADEGDSGTFSDRMVLEGDPFLLIEGMAIAGLAVGATEGYVYLRSEYPDARAVFTDALARARAAGWLGADLLGSGRAFDIHLRIGAGSYICGEETAMLESLEGRRGMVRPKPPLPALVGLFGRPTVVNNVMTLAAAPWILQHGGAAYAAHGAGRSRGTLPFQLAGNVRHGGIVEVPFGITLRELLQDFGGGTASGRPIRAVQVGGPLGAYLPASQFDLPLDYEAFAAAGGMIGHGGLVVFDDTVDMSRMARYAMEFCAIESCGKCTPCRIGSTRGLEVIDRIRSGERREQNLALLHDLCDTMRDASLCAMGGLTPMP
;
A
#
# COMPACT_ATOMS: atom_id res chain seq x y z
N MET A 1 15.61 31.21 17.74
CA MET A 1 15.15 29.81 17.74
C MET A 1 15.33 29.28 16.32
N THR A 2 15.68 27.99 16.16
CA THR A 2 15.81 27.37 14.85
C THR A 2 14.41 26.94 14.39
N THR A 3 13.94 27.44 13.24
CA THR A 3 12.67 27.03 12.65
C THR A 3 12.83 25.68 11.96
N THR A 4 11.86 24.77 12.12
CA THR A 4 11.84 23.50 11.40
C THR A 4 10.90 23.60 10.21
N VAL A 5 11.39 23.22 9.01
CA VAL A 5 10.62 23.12 7.79
C VAL A 5 10.65 21.67 7.32
N TYR A 6 9.50 21.14 6.94
CA TYR A 6 9.34 19.79 6.43
C TYR A 6 9.08 19.85 4.92
N VAL A 7 9.86 19.09 4.16
CA VAL A 7 9.73 18.98 2.71
C VAL A 7 9.77 17.50 2.34
N PRO A 8 8.74 16.94 1.73
CA PRO A 8 8.68 15.51 1.42
C PRO A 8 9.86 15.06 0.55
N ARG A 9 10.30 13.80 0.81
CA ARG A 9 11.39 13.16 0.07
C ARG A 9 10.96 11.91 -0.70
N ASP A 10 9.71 11.50 -0.56
CA ASP A 10 9.21 10.33 -1.25
C ASP A 10 9.17 10.55 -2.77
N SER A 11 9.07 9.44 -3.51
CA SER A 11 9.10 9.46 -4.98
C SER A 11 7.99 10.31 -5.60
N ALA A 12 6.81 10.43 -4.95
CA ALA A 12 5.72 11.26 -5.47
C ALA A 12 6.08 12.75 -5.42
N ALA A 13 6.57 13.23 -4.27
CA ALA A 13 6.95 14.63 -4.09
C ALA A 13 8.22 15.00 -4.89
N THR A 14 9.21 14.11 -4.93
CA THR A 14 10.45 14.38 -5.69
C THR A 14 10.21 14.42 -7.20
N SER A 15 9.25 13.65 -7.73
CA SER A 15 8.89 13.69 -9.15
C SER A 15 8.32 15.02 -9.63
N VAL A 16 7.88 15.88 -8.70
CA VAL A 16 7.34 17.22 -8.97
C VAL A 16 8.20 18.35 -8.37
N GLY A 17 9.45 18.07 -8.02
CA GLY A 17 10.45 19.08 -7.68
C GLY A 17 10.68 19.33 -6.19
N ALA A 18 10.24 18.46 -5.28
CA ALA A 18 10.45 18.64 -3.83
C ALA A 18 11.92 18.69 -3.41
N HIS A 19 12.81 18.08 -4.18
CA HIS A 19 14.24 18.15 -3.89
C HIS A 19 14.80 19.54 -4.16
N GLU A 20 14.47 20.11 -5.32
CA GLU A 20 14.87 21.44 -5.76
C GLU A 20 14.27 22.51 -4.83
N VAL A 21 13.01 22.37 -4.43
CA VAL A 21 12.36 23.24 -3.44
C VAL A 21 13.11 23.23 -2.11
N ALA A 22 13.50 22.06 -1.61
CA ALA A 22 14.25 21.94 -0.35
C ALA A 22 15.61 22.63 -0.43
N LEU A 23 16.34 22.47 -1.55
CA LEU A 23 17.63 23.14 -1.79
C LEU A 23 17.46 24.66 -1.86
N GLU A 24 16.43 25.14 -2.55
CA GLU A 24 16.18 26.58 -2.70
C GLU A 24 15.77 27.22 -1.36
N ILE A 25 14.96 26.55 -0.56
CA ILE A 25 14.63 26.98 0.82
C ILE A 25 15.91 27.08 1.67
N ALA A 26 16.80 26.07 1.59
CA ALA A 26 18.09 26.10 2.31
C ALA A 26 18.94 27.29 1.89
N ARG A 27 19.08 27.54 0.58
CA ARG A 27 19.85 28.65 0.03
C ARG A 27 19.32 30.02 0.49
N HIS A 28 18.00 30.22 0.48
CA HIS A 28 17.39 31.47 0.92
C HIS A 28 17.56 31.70 2.43
N ALA A 29 17.40 30.65 3.23
CA ALA A 29 17.60 30.72 4.66
C ALA A 29 19.05 31.10 5.00
N GLU A 30 20.03 30.52 4.32
CA GLU A 30 21.45 30.86 4.49
C GLU A 30 21.71 32.33 4.12
N ALA A 31 21.23 32.79 2.95
CA ALA A 31 21.37 34.19 2.52
C ALA A 31 20.73 35.18 3.52
N ALA A 32 19.59 34.83 4.09
CA ALA A 32 18.90 35.61 5.11
C ALA A 32 19.47 35.43 6.53
N ARG A 33 20.49 34.59 6.72
CA ARG A 33 21.06 34.21 8.03
C ARG A 33 19.99 33.74 9.03
N SER A 34 18.94 33.09 8.53
CA SER A 34 17.84 32.53 9.34
C SER A 34 18.18 31.11 9.76
N PRO A 35 18.27 30.81 11.08
CA PRO A 35 18.54 29.45 11.54
C PRO A 35 17.40 28.50 11.11
N LEU A 36 17.70 27.54 10.24
CA LEU A 36 16.74 26.62 9.67
C LEU A 36 17.18 25.16 9.83
N ARG A 37 16.22 24.29 10.16
CA ARG A 37 16.35 22.84 10.06
C ARG A 37 15.36 22.32 9.02
N ILE A 38 15.85 21.68 7.95
CA ILE A 38 14.99 21.00 6.98
C ILE A 38 14.90 19.52 7.37
N VAL A 39 13.67 19.03 7.55
CA VAL A 39 13.35 17.62 7.74
C VAL A 39 12.75 17.10 6.44
N ARG A 40 13.32 16.03 5.91
CA ARG A 40 12.85 15.38 4.69
C ARG A 40 11.90 14.23 5.10
N ASN A 41 10.64 14.59 5.36
CA ASN A 41 9.56 13.65 5.74
C ASN A 41 9.00 12.88 4.53
N GLY A 42 7.97 12.03 4.75
CA GLY A 42 7.16 11.45 3.69
C GLY A 42 6.02 12.38 3.26
N SER A 43 5.36 12.08 2.13
CA SER A 43 4.12 12.76 1.73
C SER A 43 2.98 12.46 2.69
N ARG A 44 2.11 13.45 2.90
CA ARG A 44 0.82 13.25 3.60
C ARG A 44 -0.21 12.48 2.77
N GLY A 45 0.10 12.21 1.50
CA GLY A 45 -0.80 11.53 0.57
C GLY A 45 -1.77 12.44 -0.16
N MET A 46 -1.62 13.75 -0.08
CA MET A 46 -2.34 14.76 -0.87
C MET A 46 -1.53 15.08 -2.13
N LEU A 47 -1.49 14.12 -3.10
CA LEU A 47 -0.55 14.17 -4.21
C LEU A 47 -0.73 15.39 -5.13
N TRP A 48 -1.93 15.95 -5.17
CA TRP A 48 -2.22 17.18 -5.95
C TRP A 48 -1.67 18.46 -5.30
N LEU A 49 -1.19 18.39 -4.05
CA LEU A 49 -0.58 19.50 -3.32
C LEU A 49 0.94 19.37 -3.19
N GLU A 50 1.52 18.32 -3.79
CA GLU A 50 2.96 18.14 -3.75
C GLU A 50 3.68 19.10 -4.74
N PRO A 51 4.84 19.63 -4.35
CA PRO A 51 5.50 19.52 -3.04
C PRO A 51 4.75 20.28 -1.95
N LEU A 52 4.38 19.56 -0.87
CA LEU A 52 3.74 20.16 0.30
C LEU A 52 4.81 20.54 1.33
N VAL A 53 5.03 21.84 1.50
CA VAL A 53 5.99 22.37 2.48
C VAL A 53 5.26 22.68 3.78
N GLU A 54 5.73 22.14 4.91
CA GLU A 54 5.18 22.42 6.23
C GLU A 54 6.19 23.19 7.08
N VAL A 55 5.72 24.16 7.85
CA VAL A 55 6.56 24.95 8.76
C VAL A 55 6.05 24.77 10.18
N GLU A 56 6.96 24.48 11.09
CA GLU A 56 6.64 24.38 12.51
C GLU A 56 6.46 25.78 13.12
N THR A 57 5.30 26.02 13.72
CA THR A 57 4.96 27.27 14.41
C THR A 57 4.53 26.96 15.85
N PRO A 58 4.46 27.97 16.75
CA PRO A 58 3.98 27.76 18.10
C PRO A 58 2.57 27.18 18.22
N THR A 59 1.76 27.29 17.17
CA THR A 59 0.37 26.79 17.11
C THR A 59 0.20 25.50 16.31
N GLY A 60 1.31 24.86 15.91
CA GLY A 60 1.30 23.66 15.08
C GLY A 60 1.94 23.88 13.71
N ARG A 61 1.95 22.85 12.87
CA ARG A 61 2.52 22.95 11.52
C ARG A 61 1.53 23.65 10.59
N VAL A 62 2.03 24.61 9.83
CA VAL A 62 1.29 25.31 8.76
C VAL A 62 1.77 24.79 7.42
N ALA A 63 0.85 24.47 6.52
CA ALA A 63 1.15 23.91 5.20
C ALA A 63 1.07 24.95 4.08
N TYR A 64 1.96 24.80 3.10
CA TYR A 64 1.99 25.54 1.85
C TYR A 64 2.11 24.54 0.69
N GLY A 65 1.27 24.67 -0.35
CA GLY A 65 1.30 23.74 -1.49
C GLY A 65 0.32 24.06 -2.60
N PRO A 66 0.63 23.59 -3.83
CA PRO A 66 1.90 23.02 -4.24
C PRO A 66 2.98 24.12 -4.39
N VAL A 67 4.18 23.89 -3.86
CA VAL A 67 5.28 24.86 -3.89
C VAL A 67 6.22 24.55 -5.04
N ALA A 68 6.39 25.49 -5.98
CA ALA A 68 7.43 25.45 -6.99
C ALA A 68 8.70 26.16 -6.51
N VAL A 69 9.84 25.89 -7.15
CA VAL A 69 11.12 26.55 -6.84
C VAL A 69 11.01 28.07 -6.93
N ASP A 70 10.29 28.58 -7.94
CA ASP A 70 10.09 30.00 -8.18
C ASP A 70 9.20 30.71 -7.15
N ASP A 71 8.44 29.95 -6.34
CA ASP A 71 7.61 30.49 -5.26
C ASP A 71 8.43 30.80 -4.00
N VAL A 72 9.59 30.16 -3.81
CA VAL A 72 10.37 30.24 -2.58
C VAL A 72 10.75 31.67 -2.20
N PRO A 73 11.23 32.55 -3.11
CA PRO A 73 11.50 33.94 -2.76
C PRO A 73 10.28 34.68 -2.20
N ALA A 74 9.10 34.49 -2.80
CA ALA A 74 7.87 35.11 -2.38
C ALA A 74 7.37 34.60 -1.02
N LEU A 75 7.54 33.30 -0.76
CA LEU A 75 7.26 32.67 0.54
C LEU A 75 8.14 33.30 1.64
N PHE A 76 9.45 33.47 1.39
CA PHE A 76 10.33 34.15 2.36
C PHE A 76 9.92 35.60 2.60
N ALA A 77 9.60 36.36 1.53
CA ALA A 77 9.12 37.73 1.65
C ALA A 77 7.80 37.84 2.44
N ALA A 78 6.95 36.83 2.34
CA ALA A 78 5.69 36.71 3.10
C ALA A 78 5.88 36.23 4.54
N GLY A 79 7.10 35.92 4.98
CA GLY A 79 7.39 35.46 6.33
C GLY A 79 6.90 34.04 6.61
N PHE A 80 6.95 33.13 5.63
CA PHE A 80 6.41 31.78 5.75
C PHE A 80 7.06 30.98 6.90
N LEU A 81 8.32 31.26 7.28
CA LEU A 81 8.98 30.63 8.44
C LEU A 81 8.26 30.87 9.78
N SER A 82 7.34 31.83 9.82
CA SER A 82 6.48 32.11 10.96
C SER A 82 5.00 31.86 10.66
N GLY A 83 4.69 31.15 9.59
CA GLY A 83 3.31 30.86 9.17
C GLY A 83 2.62 32.02 8.44
N GLY A 84 3.40 32.93 7.80
CA GLY A 84 2.90 34.12 7.14
C GLY A 84 1.91 33.84 6.01
N GLU A 85 1.06 34.83 5.70
CA GLU A 85 0.02 34.72 4.68
C GLU A 85 0.60 34.74 3.27
N HIS A 86 0.21 33.77 2.43
CA HIS A 86 0.61 33.64 1.04
C HIS A 86 -0.49 32.90 0.25
N PRO A 87 -0.64 33.11 -1.07
CA PRO A 87 -1.66 32.38 -1.86
C PRO A 87 -1.55 30.85 -1.80
N LEU A 88 -0.35 30.30 -1.57
CA LEU A 88 -0.13 28.85 -1.39
C LEU A 88 -0.36 28.36 0.05
N ARG A 89 -0.61 29.27 1.01
CA ARG A 89 -0.90 28.88 2.37
C ARG A 89 -2.24 28.17 2.46
N LEU A 90 -2.25 26.98 3.03
CA LEU A 90 -3.48 26.18 3.19
C LEU A 90 -4.13 26.45 4.55
N SER A 91 -3.57 25.88 5.59
CA SER A 91 -4.03 26.01 6.98
C SER A 91 -3.02 25.35 7.92
N ALA A 92 -3.34 25.24 9.20
CA ALA A 92 -2.71 24.24 10.05
C ALA A 92 -2.96 22.84 9.41
N VAL A 93 -1.94 22.01 9.39
CA VAL A 93 -1.98 20.70 8.70
C VAL A 93 -3.15 19.85 9.18
N ASP A 94 -3.36 19.80 10.51
CA ASP A 94 -4.42 18.98 11.11
C ASP A 94 -5.84 19.51 10.84
N GLU A 95 -5.95 20.76 10.36
CA GLU A 95 -7.22 21.36 9.98
C GLU A 95 -7.53 21.24 8.48
N ILE A 96 -6.61 20.70 7.68
CA ILE A 96 -6.86 20.43 6.26
C ILE A 96 -8.00 19.40 6.15
N PRO A 97 -9.12 19.71 5.49
CA PRO A 97 -10.31 18.86 5.47
C PRO A 97 -10.05 17.43 5.01
N TRP A 98 -9.14 17.25 4.07
CA TRP A 98 -8.73 15.93 3.59
C TRP A 98 -8.12 15.06 4.71
N LEU A 99 -7.25 15.63 5.54
CA LEU A 99 -6.60 14.93 6.66
C LEU A 99 -7.52 14.77 7.85
N LYS A 100 -8.23 15.83 8.21
CA LYS A 100 -9.12 15.88 9.40
C LYS A 100 -10.23 14.83 9.36
N ARG A 101 -10.69 14.45 8.16
CA ARG A 101 -11.76 13.46 7.96
C ARG A 101 -11.26 12.01 7.92
N GLN A 102 -9.97 11.78 7.98
CA GLN A 102 -9.37 10.43 7.99
C GLN A 102 -9.23 9.88 9.40
N THR A 103 -9.17 8.55 9.48
CA THR A 103 -8.78 7.79 10.67
C THR A 103 -7.49 7.07 10.33
N ARG A 104 -6.37 7.72 10.58
CA ARG A 104 -5.04 7.20 10.18
C ARG A 104 -4.44 6.36 11.29
N LEU A 105 -4.56 5.03 11.18
CA LEU A 105 -3.94 4.08 12.10
C LEU A 105 -2.57 3.64 11.57
N THR A 106 -2.51 3.21 10.32
CA THR A 106 -1.28 2.77 9.66
C THR A 106 -0.45 3.96 9.16
N PHE A 107 -1.12 5.00 8.66
CA PHE A 107 -0.48 6.22 8.15
C PHE A 107 -0.33 7.33 9.21
N ALA A 108 -0.45 7.03 10.49
CA ALA A 108 -0.40 8.03 11.55
C ALA A 108 0.90 8.85 11.56
N ARG A 109 2.04 8.22 11.24
CA ARG A 109 3.37 8.87 11.21
C ARG A 109 3.84 9.27 9.82
N VAL A 110 3.27 8.70 8.75
CA VAL A 110 3.66 9.03 7.37
C VAL A 110 3.39 10.52 7.11
N GLY A 111 4.41 11.26 6.73
CA GLY A 111 4.37 12.72 6.59
C GLY A 111 4.59 13.50 7.89
N VAL A 112 4.60 12.84 9.05
CA VAL A 112 4.83 13.48 10.36
C VAL A 112 6.29 13.43 10.75
N THR A 113 6.90 12.23 10.67
CA THR A 113 8.25 11.97 11.16
C THR A 113 9.30 12.04 10.05
N ASP A 114 10.56 12.19 10.45
CA ASP A 114 11.71 11.85 9.60
C ASP A 114 11.77 10.32 9.47
N PRO A 115 11.59 9.75 8.26
CA PRO A 115 11.53 8.30 8.05
C PRO A 115 12.83 7.56 8.38
N LEU A 116 13.94 8.29 8.55
CA LEU A 116 15.23 7.72 8.87
C LEU A 116 15.71 8.06 10.30
N SER A 117 14.87 8.67 11.12
CA SER A 117 15.19 8.97 12.53
C SER A 117 14.54 7.96 13.46
N THR A 118 15.35 7.07 14.05
CA THR A 118 14.89 6.14 15.11
C THR A 118 14.34 6.88 16.32
N ALA A 119 14.98 7.98 16.71
CA ALA A 119 14.53 8.81 17.83
C ALA A 119 13.17 9.47 17.56
N ASP A 120 12.95 9.96 16.32
CA ASP A 120 11.67 10.56 15.94
C ASP A 120 10.55 9.51 15.87
N TYR A 121 10.85 8.31 15.36
CA TYR A 121 9.94 7.17 15.38
C TYR A 121 9.49 6.82 16.81
N GLU A 122 10.43 6.68 17.76
CA GLU A 122 10.12 6.38 19.16
C GLU A 122 9.34 7.54 19.82
N ALA A 123 9.71 8.80 19.57
CA ALA A 123 9.02 9.97 20.10
C ALA A 123 7.55 10.05 19.66
N HIS A 124 7.21 9.47 18.52
CA HIS A 124 5.84 9.38 18.00
C HIS A 124 5.19 8.00 18.23
N GLY A 125 5.57 7.31 19.31
CA GLY A 125 4.93 6.07 19.76
C GLY A 125 5.39 4.79 19.06
N GLY A 126 6.46 4.87 18.26
CA GLY A 126 7.09 3.69 17.67
C GLY A 126 7.64 2.73 18.71
N LEU A 127 7.74 1.46 18.36
CA LEU A 127 8.14 0.32 19.19
C LEU A 127 7.19 -0.04 20.35
N ALA A 128 6.11 0.71 20.56
CA ALA A 128 5.16 0.39 21.63
C ALA A 128 4.50 -0.99 21.41
N GLY A 129 4.14 -1.31 20.17
CA GLY A 129 3.58 -2.61 19.81
C GLY A 129 4.58 -3.75 19.98
N LEU A 130 5.84 -3.57 19.54
CA LEU A 130 6.91 -4.55 19.72
C LEU A 130 7.24 -4.78 21.19
N ARG A 131 7.35 -3.72 21.99
CA ARG A 131 7.59 -3.81 23.45
C ARG A 131 6.46 -4.59 24.15
N ALA A 132 5.20 -4.35 23.75
CA ALA A 132 4.07 -5.13 24.24
C ALA A 132 4.18 -6.60 23.83
N ALA A 133 4.49 -6.89 22.56
CA ALA A 133 4.66 -8.25 22.06
C ALA A 133 5.78 -9.03 22.75
N LEU A 134 6.89 -8.37 23.10
CA LEU A 134 8.00 -9.00 23.82
C LEU A 134 7.60 -9.50 25.21
N GLY A 135 6.59 -8.88 25.83
CA GLY A 135 6.00 -9.34 27.10
C GLY A 135 4.97 -10.45 26.97
N MET A 136 4.64 -10.88 25.74
CA MET A 136 3.58 -11.88 25.50
C MET A 136 4.14 -13.22 25.08
N THR A 137 3.33 -14.28 25.25
CA THR A 137 3.59 -15.57 24.60
C THR A 137 3.26 -15.48 23.10
N PRO A 138 3.88 -16.31 22.25
CA PRO A 138 3.53 -16.38 20.81
C PRO A 138 2.02 -16.56 20.57
N SER A 139 1.36 -17.45 21.35
CA SER A 139 -0.09 -17.64 21.23
C SER A 139 -0.87 -16.38 21.58
N ALA A 140 -0.50 -15.65 22.64
CA ALA A 140 -1.18 -14.42 23.03
C ALA A 140 -1.08 -13.32 21.96
N ILE A 141 0.08 -13.22 21.27
CA ILE A 141 0.24 -12.28 20.15
C ILE A 141 -0.74 -12.66 19.02
N VAL A 142 -0.79 -13.94 18.64
CA VAL A 142 -1.72 -14.43 17.60
C VAL A 142 -3.18 -14.18 18.01
N ASP A 143 -3.54 -14.39 19.29
CA ASP A 143 -4.89 -14.15 19.79
C ASP A 143 -5.31 -12.69 19.66
N GLN A 144 -4.39 -11.72 19.87
CA GLN A 144 -4.67 -10.30 19.62
C GLN A 144 -4.93 -10.02 18.13
N ILE A 145 -4.14 -10.61 17.23
CA ILE A 145 -4.35 -10.47 15.78
C ILE A 145 -5.67 -11.12 15.35
N GLN A 146 -6.06 -12.27 15.94
CA GLN A 146 -7.36 -12.88 15.68
C GLN A 146 -8.53 -12.03 16.19
N ALA A 147 -8.41 -11.53 17.43
CA ALA A 147 -9.42 -10.67 18.06
C ALA A 147 -9.61 -9.34 17.30
N SER A 148 -8.57 -8.83 16.64
CA SER A 148 -8.65 -7.62 15.82
C SER A 148 -9.51 -7.78 14.57
N GLY A 149 -9.75 -9.01 14.11
CA GLY A 149 -10.42 -9.28 12.85
C GLY A 149 -9.62 -8.81 11.62
N LEU A 150 -8.32 -8.55 11.77
CA LEU A 150 -7.45 -8.12 10.66
C LEU A 150 -7.48 -9.13 9.52
N ARG A 151 -7.85 -8.67 8.34
CA ARG A 151 -7.78 -9.42 7.08
C ARG A 151 -6.60 -8.94 6.25
N GLY A 152 -6.06 -9.81 5.41
CA GLY A 152 -4.95 -9.48 4.50
C GLY A 152 -5.29 -8.28 3.62
N ARG A 153 -4.39 -7.28 3.59
CA ARG A 153 -4.54 -6.01 2.85
C ARG A 153 -4.00 -6.08 1.43
N GLY A 154 -3.34 -7.19 1.06
CA GLY A 154 -2.79 -7.37 -0.30
C GLY A 154 -3.79 -7.91 -1.34
N GLY A 155 -5.09 -7.81 -1.11
CA GLY A 155 -6.13 -8.13 -2.09
C GLY A 155 -7.02 -9.33 -1.74
N ALA A 156 -6.47 -10.44 -1.27
CA ALA A 156 -7.25 -11.67 -1.01
C ALA A 156 -8.15 -11.60 0.24
N GLY A 157 -7.94 -10.67 1.15
CA GLY A 157 -8.78 -10.47 2.32
C GLY A 157 -8.86 -11.67 3.29
N PHE A 158 -7.91 -12.60 3.26
CA PHE A 158 -7.90 -13.75 4.16
C PHE A 158 -7.56 -13.33 5.61
N PRO A 159 -8.21 -13.88 6.65
CA PRO A 159 -7.95 -13.52 8.04
C PRO A 159 -6.49 -13.75 8.46
N ALA A 160 -5.78 -12.69 8.83
CA ALA A 160 -4.35 -12.74 9.15
C ALA A 160 -4.07 -13.63 10.37
N GLY A 161 -4.90 -13.53 11.40
CA GLY A 161 -4.74 -14.32 12.62
C GLY A 161 -4.85 -15.84 12.39
N ILE A 162 -5.72 -16.29 11.47
CA ILE A 162 -5.79 -17.71 11.08
C ILE A 162 -4.48 -18.14 10.41
N LYS A 163 -3.96 -17.34 9.49
CA LYS A 163 -2.68 -17.63 8.82
C LYS A 163 -1.54 -17.72 9.84
N TRP A 164 -1.45 -16.78 10.78
CA TRP A 164 -0.41 -16.77 11.80
C TRP A 164 -0.55 -17.97 12.77
N ARG A 165 -1.79 -18.32 13.16
CA ARG A 165 -2.06 -19.51 13.98
C ARG A 165 -1.59 -20.79 13.28
N THR A 166 -1.91 -20.94 12.00
CA THR A 166 -1.48 -22.10 11.21
C THR A 166 0.04 -22.24 11.18
N VAL A 167 0.77 -21.11 11.02
CA VAL A 167 2.24 -21.15 11.03
C VAL A 167 2.79 -21.40 12.44
N LEU A 168 2.18 -20.79 13.47
CA LEU A 168 2.60 -21.04 14.86
C LEU A 168 2.49 -22.53 15.21
N ASP A 169 1.38 -23.17 14.84
CA ASP A 169 1.09 -24.56 15.18
C ASP A 169 1.81 -25.56 14.26
N ALA A 170 2.29 -25.11 13.09
CA ALA A 170 3.02 -25.97 12.14
C ALA A 170 4.32 -26.47 12.78
N PRO A 171 4.62 -27.80 12.67
CA PRO A 171 5.87 -28.37 13.18
C PRO A 171 7.06 -27.95 12.31
N GLY A 172 8.22 -27.88 12.92
CA GLY A 172 9.49 -27.67 12.21
C GLY A 172 10.48 -26.81 12.99
N PRO A 173 11.78 -27.02 12.75
CA PRO A 173 12.83 -26.32 13.50
C PRO A 173 13.04 -24.87 13.04
N ARG A 174 12.49 -24.47 11.88
CA ARG A 174 12.66 -23.14 11.29
C ARG A 174 11.38 -22.70 10.59
N LYS A 175 11.03 -21.44 10.79
CA LYS A 175 9.88 -20.77 10.18
C LYS A 175 10.33 -19.42 9.63
N TYR A 176 9.55 -18.85 8.70
CA TYR A 176 9.88 -17.58 8.05
C TYR A 176 8.70 -16.61 8.04
N VAL A 177 9.03 -15.32 7.98
CA VAL A 177 8.10 -14.25 7.63
C VAL A 177 8.50 -13.72 6.25
N ALA A 178 7.60 -13.74 5.29
CA ALA A 178 7.80 -13.15 3.96
C ALA A 178 6.83 -11.98 3.78
N CYS A 179 7.37 -10.80 3.69
CA CYS A 179 6.62 -9.58 3.35
C CYS A 179 6.54 -9.46 1.84
N ASN A 180 5.32 -9.46 1.32
CA ASN A 180 5.05 -9.15 -0.08
C ASN A 180 4.96 -7.63 -0.24
N ALA A 181 5.98 -7.05 -0.84
CA ALA A 181 6.07 -5.65 -1.22
C ALA A 181 6.16 -5.50 -2.76
N ASP A 182 5.61 -6.46 -3.49
CA ASP A 182 5.46 -6.42 -4.95
C ASP A 182 4.11 -5.76 -5.32
N GLU A 183 3.98 -4.48 -4.98
CA GLU A 183 2.78 -3.65 -5.19
C GLU A 183 2.62 -3.32 -6.68
N GLY A 184 2.01 -4.25 -7.42
CA GLY A 184 1.92 -4.17 -8.89
C GLY A 184 0.57 -3.69 -9.43
N ASP A 185 -0.46 -3.56 -8.60
CA ASP A 185 -1.79 -3.17 -9.02
C ASP A 185 -1.85 -1.72 -9.52
N SER A 186 -2.55 -1.49 -10.64
CA SER A 186 -2.78 -0.14 -11.13
C SER A 186 -3.53 0.72 -10.10
N GLY A 187 -3.04 1.93 -9.87
CA GLY A 187 -3.62 2.86 -8.90
C GLY A 187 -3.21 2.61 -7.46
N THR A 188 -2.33 1.63 -7.16
CA THR A 188 -1.83 1.38 -5.80
C THR A 188 -0.43 1.94 -5.57
N PHE A 189 -0.20 2.47 -4.37
CA PHE A 189 1.06 3.06 -3.93
C PHE A 189 1.18 3.17 -2.40
N SER A 190 0.30 2.53 -1.64
CA SER A 190 0.28 2.59 -0.18
C SER A 190 1.48 1.90 0.46
N ASP A 191 1.89 0.74 -0.08
CA ASP A 191 3.06 0.01 0.38
C ASP A 191 4.33 0.85 0.18
N ARG A 192 4.48 1.47 -1.01
CA ARG A 192 5.56 2.39 -1.33
C ARG A 192 5.63 3.54 -0.34
N MET A 193 4.48 4.19 -0.06
CA MET A 193 4.44 5.33 0.86
C MET A 193 4.86 4.97 2.28
N VAL A 194 4.54 3.77 2.77
CA VAL A 194 5.03 3.29 4.07
C VAL A 194 6.53 3.03 4.01
N LEU A 195 7.02 2.36 2.97
CA LEU A 195 8.44 2.07 2.81
C LEU A 195 9.31 3.34 2.71
N GLU A 196 8.78 4.41 2.12
CA GLU A 196 9.48 5.69 1.96
C GLU A 196 9.25 6.66 3.13
N GLY A 197 8.08 6.61 3.80
CA GLY A 197 7.65 7.59 4.78
C GLY A 197 7.60 7.13 6.23
N ASP A 198 7.48 5.82 6.51
CA ASP A 198 7.54 5.21 7.86
C ASP A 198 8.05 3.77 7.78
N PRO A 199 9.29 3.54 7.30
CA PRO A 199 9.83 2.19 7.08
C PRO A 199 9.96 1.38 8.37
N PHE A 200 10.15 2.06 9.51
CA PHE A 200 10.27 1.40 10.82
C PHE A 200 8.96 0.73 11.25
N LEU A 201 7.80 1.22 10.80
CA LEU A 201 6.51 0.57 11.05
C LEU A 201 6.47 -0.85 10.48
N LEU A 202 6.96 -1.05 9.25
CA LEU A 202 7.04 -2.38 8.66
C LEU A 202 8.06 -3.25 9.40
N ILE A 203 9.21 -2.70 9.78
CA ILE A 203 10.25 -3.41 10.53
C ILE A 203 9.67 -3.92 11.86
N GLU A 204 8.97 -3.06 12.61
CA GLU A 204 8.29 -3.41 13.86
C GLU A 204 7.21 -4.50 13.62
N GLY A 205 6.36 -4.34 12.60
CA GLY A 205 5.31 -5.30 12.27
C GLY A 205 5.85 -6.68 11.89
N MET A 206 6.96 -6.74 11.16
CA MET A 206 7.63 -8.00 10.82
C MET A 206 8.27 -8.68 12.05
N ALA A 207 8.90 -7.91 12.95
CA ALA A 207 9.44 -8.44 14.18
C ALA A 207 8.34 -9.03 15.08
N ILE A 208 7.19 -8.36 15.20
CA ILE A 208 6.00 -8.88 15.90
C ILE A 208 5.53 -10.19 15.26
N ALA A 209 5.43 -10.26 13.93
CA ALA A 209 5.04 -11.48 13.23
C ALA A 209 6.05 -12.62 13.48
N GLY A 210 7.35 -12.32 13.48
CA GLY A 210 8.41 -13.27 13.84
C GLY A 210 8.23 -13.84 15.24
N LEU A 211 8.04 -12.98 16.24
CA LEU A 211 7.77 -13.38 17.62
C LEU A 211 6.50 -14.24 17.74
N ALA A 212 5.46 -13.88 17.01
CA ALA A 212 4.16 -14.58 17.02
C ALA A 212 4.24 -16.02 16.53
N VAL A 213 5.08 -16.30 15.53
CA VAL A 213 5.14 -17.63 14.92
C VAL A 213 6.40 -18.42 15.24
N GLY A 214 7.36 -17.81 15.96
CA GLY A 214 8.64 -18.40 16.27
C GLY A 214 9.64 -18.38 15.10
N ALA A 215 9.53 -17.42 14.20
CA ALA A 215 10.50 -17.18 13.14
C ALA A 215 11.61 -16.25 13.64
N THR A 216 12.85 -16.50 13.21
CA THR A 216 14.02 -15.67 13.50
C THR A 216 14.50 -14.89 12.28
N GLU A 217 13.95 -15.13 11.13
CA GLU A 217 14.29 -14.49 9.86
C GLU A 217 13.05 -14.07 9.08
N GLY A 218 13.11 -12.86 8.52
CA GLY A 218 12.12 -12.33 7.61
C GLY A 218 12.72 -11.86 6.28
N TYR A 219 11.92 -11.89 5.22
CA TYR A 219 12.30 -11.42 3.90
C TYR A 219 11.27 -10.40 3.42
N VAL A 220 11.74 -9.23 2.98
CA VAL A 220 10.91 -8.27 2.24
C VAL A 220 11.22 -8.45 0.77
N TYR A 221 10.22 -8.85 -0.01
CA TYR A 221 10.30 -8.93 -1.46
C TYR A 221 9.75 -7.64 -2.06
N LEU A 222 10.65 -6.75 -2.45
CA LEU A 222 10.34 -5.42 -2.98
C LEU A 222 10.46 -5.43 -4.51
N ARG A 223 9.44 -4.87 -5.19
CA ARG A 223 9.51 -4.71 -6.64
C ARG A 223 10.67 -3.81 -7.08
N SER A 224 11.26 -4.12 -8.24
CA SER A 224 12.41 -3.39 -8.79
C SER A 224 12.09 -1.94 -9.17
N GLU A 225 10.82 -1.63 -9.43
CA GLU A 225 10.35 -0.33 -9.89
C GLU A 225 10.25 0.73 -8.77
N TYR A 226 10.61 0.35 -7.52
CA TYR A 226 10.62 1.24 -6.35
C TYR A 226 12.05 1.54 -5.86
N PRO A 227 12.89 2.25 -6.65
CA PRO A 227 14.29 2.52 -6.28
C PRO A 227 14.43 3.37 -5.02
N ASP A 228 13.55 4.36 -4.80
CA ASP A 228 13.60 5.22 -3.63
C ASP A 228 13.19 4.46 -2.36
N ALA A 229 12.13 3.65 -2.41
CA ALA A 229 11.75 2.76 -1.32
C ALA A 229 12.87 1.77 -0.97
N ARG A 230 13.57 1.23 -1.98
CA ARG A 230 14.75 0.38 -1.77
C ARG A 230 15.84 1.12 -0.98
N ALA A 231 16.16 2.36 -1.38
CA ALA A 231 17.20 3.15 -0.73
C ALA A 231 16.84 3.46 0.72
N VAL A 232 15.61 3.98 0.96
CA VAL A 232 15.13 4.34 2.29
C VAL A 232 15.05 3.11 3.20
N PHE A 233 14.46 2.01 2.71
CA PHE A 233 14.29 0.81 3.53
C PHE A 233 15.63 0.12 3.85
N THR A 234 16.61 0.17 2.94
CA THR A 234 17.97 -0.32 3.19
C THR A 234 18.64 0.45 4.33
N ASP A 235 18.54 1.79 4.32
CA ASP A 235 19.09 2.63 5.39
C ASP A 235 18.34 2.41 6.73
N ALA A 236 17.01 2.31 6.67
CA ALA A 236 16.18 2.02 7.84
C ALA A 236 16.55 0.68 8.51
N LEU A 237 16.79 -0.38 7.72
CA LEU A 237 17.26 -1.67 8.25
C LEU A 237 18.62 -1.55 8.94
N ALA A 238 19.56 -0.80 8.36
CA ALA A 238 20.87 -0.57 8.99
C ALA A 238 20.74 0.17 10.33
N ARG A 239 19.89 1.21 10.37
CA ARG A 239 19.62 1.98 11.60
C ARG A 239 18.89 1.14 12.65
N ALA A 240 17.91 0.34 12.27
CA ALA A 240 17.19 -0.57 13.18
C ALA A 240 18.14 -1.60 13.81
N ARG A 241 19.09 -2.16 13.04
CA ARG A 241 20.13 -3.05 13.59
C ARG A 241 21.05 -2.33 14.54
N ALA A 242 21.51 -1.13 14.17
CA ALA A 242 22.38 -0.32 15.04
C ALA A 242 21.69 0.09 16.35
N ALA A 243 20.37 0.27 16.34
CA ALA A 243 19.56 0.57 17.52
C ALA A 243 19.15 -0.68 18.33
N GLY A 244 19.54 -1.89 17.90
CA GLY A 244 19.18 -3.15 18.56
C GLY A 244 17.72 -3.57 18.38
N TRP A 245 17.05 -3.06 17.37
CA TRP A 245 15.65 -3.44 17.06
C TRP A 245 15.57 -4.71 16.20
N LEU A 246 16.67 -5.09 15.57
CA LEU A 246 16.86 -6.29 14.78
C LEU A 246 18.17 -6.98 15.16
N GLY A 247 18.25 -8.29 14.90
CA GLY A 247 19.44 -9.11 15.11
C GLY A 247 19.23 -10.23 16.13
N ALA A 248 20.32 -10.60 16.82
CA ALA A 248 20.33 -11.73 17.74
C ALA A 248 19.58 -11.46 19.07
N ASP A 249 19.37 -10.20 19.42
CA ASP A 249 18.77 -9.79 20.70
C ASP A 249 17.91 -8.52 20.52
N LEU A 250 16.63 -8.72 20.21
CA LEU A 250 15.65 -7.64 20.04
C LEU A 250 15.49 -6.85 21.35
N LEU A 251 15.93 -5.60 21.35
CA LEU A 251 15.75 -4.68 22.49
C LEU A 251 16.22 -5.24 23.84
N GLY A 252 17.21 -6.14 23.86
CA GLY A 252 17.71 -6.77 25.09
C GLY A 252 16.82 -7.88 25.66
N SER A 253 15.90 -8.44 24.86
CA SER A 253 14.91 -9.44 25.30
C SER A 253 15.38 -10.88 25.27
N GLY A 254 16.57 -11.16 24.73
CA GLY A 254 17.06 -12.50 24.46
C GLY A 254 16.38 -13.19 23.26
N ARG A 255 15.53 -12.49 22.52
CA ARG A 255 14.86 -13.01 21.33
C ARG A 255 15.51 -12.48 20.07
N ALA A 256 15.61 -13.33 19.02
CA ALA A 256 16.26 -12.99 17.77
C ALA A 256 15.24 -12.81 16.64
N PHE A 257 15.43 -11.78 15.82
CA PHE A 257 14.77 -11.65 14.52
C PHE A 257 15.57 -10.68 13.64
N ASP A 258 15.78 -11.04 12.39
CA ASP A 258 16.41 -10.14 11.41
C ASP A 258 15.65 -10.15 10.08
N ILE A 259 15.83 -9.09 9.28
CA ILE A 259 15.10 -8.86 8.02
C ILE A 259 16.09 -8.74 6.87
N HIS A 260 15.82 -9.47 5.79
CA HIS A 260 16.56 -9.42 4.54
C HIS A 260 15.72 -8.77 3.44
N LEU A 261 16.22 -7.69 2.85
CA LEU A 261 15.62 -7.10 1.66
C LEU A 261 16.04 -7.87 0.42
N ARG A 262 15.07 -8.24 -0.43
CA ARG A 262 15.26 -8.86 -1.74
C ARG A 262 14.49 -8.07 -2.78
N ILE A 263 15.13 -7.80 -3.91
CA ILE A 263 14.55 -7.03 -4.99
C ILE A 263 14.05 -8.01 -6.06
N GLY A 264 12.80 -7.83 -6.48
CA GLY A 264 12.20 -8.55 -7.58
C GLY A 264 12.83 -8.21 -8.93
N ALA A 265 12.44 -8.91 -9.98
CA ALA A 265 12.95 -8.74 -11.33
C ALA A 265 11.93 -8.09 -12.30
N GLY A 266 10.94 -7.36 -11.78
CA GLY A 266 9.96 -6.64 -12.59
C GLY A 266 8.85 -7.52 -13.17
N SER A 267 8.38 -8.52 -12.43
CA SER A 267 7.31 -9.44 -12.87
C SER A 267 6.12 -9.34 -11.92
N TYR A 268 4.96 -8.86 -12.43
CA TYR A 268 3.72 -8.71 -11.67
C TYR A 268 3.26 -10.03 -11.01
N ILE A 269 3.46 -11.17 -11.70
CA ILE A 269 3.06 -12.48 -11.15
C ILE A 269 3.77 -12.80 -9.82
N CYS A 270 4.91 -12.19 -9.53
CA CYS A 270 5.60 -12.36 -8.25
C CYS A 270 4.88 -11.68 -7.07
N GLY A 271 3.82 -10.92 -7.32
CA GLY A 271 2.82 -10.53 -6.30
C GLY A 271 1.95 -11.71 -5.82
N GLU A 272 1.83 -12.79 -6.60
CA GLU A 272 1.22 -14.04 -6.10
C GLU A 272 2.18 -14.72 -5.11
N GLU A 273 1.66 -15.12 -3.93
CA GLU A 273 2.48 -15.55 -2.80
C GLU A 273 3.45 -16.69 -3.12
N THR A 274 3.06 -17.66 -3.95
CA THR A 274 3.91 -18.81 -4.28
C THR A 274 4.91 -18.52 -5.39
N ALA A 275 4.55 -17.69 -6.36
CA ALA A 275 5.48 -17.19 -7.38
C ALA A 275 6.56 -16.30 -6.74
N MET A 276 6.20 -15.47 -5.76
CA MET A 276 7.15 -14.71 -4.95
C MET A 276 8.13 -15.64 -4.21
N LEU A 277 7.65 -16.73 -3.61
CA LEU A 277 8.50 -17.69 -2.91
C LEU A 277 9.47 -18.39 -3.86
N GLU A 278 9.03 -18.77 -5.08
CA GLU A 278 9.92 -19.31 -6.11
C GLU A 278 11.04 -18.31 -6.45
N SER A 279 10.70 -17.04 -6.63
CA SER A 279 11.66 -15.98 -6.92
C SER A 279 12.65 -15.76 -5.76
N LEU A 280 12.18 -15.76 -4.51
CA LEU A 280 13.04 -15.68 -3.32
C LEU A 280 14.02 -16.87 -3.24
N GLU A 281 13.62 -18.04 -3.71
CA GLU A 281 14.44 -19.25 -3.77
C GLU A 281 15.37 -19.30 -5.00
N GLY A 282 15.44 -18.22 -5.79
CA GLY A 282 16.31 -18.11 -6.98
C GLY A 282 15.79 -18.85 -8.20
N ARG A 283 14.50 -19.20 -8.23
CA ARG A 283 13.85 -19.84 -9.38
C ARG A 283 12.96 -18.85 -10.13
N ARG A 284 12.53 -19.22 -11.34
CA ARG A 284 11.54 -18.44 -12.07
C ARG A 284 10.25 -18.33 -11.24
N GLY A 285 9.68 -17.13 -11.15
CA GLY A 285 8.43 -16.87 -10.47
C GLY A 285 7.26 -17.60 -11.13
N MET A 286 6.99 -18.81 -10.67
CA MET A 286 5.88 -19.65 -11.14
C MET A 286 5.01 -20.06 -9.98
N VAL A 287 3.69 -20.03 -10.19
CA VAL A 287 2.70 -20.39 -9.17
C VAL A 287 2.84 -21.88 -8.78
N ARG A 288 2.79 -22.17 -7.48
CA ARG A 288 2.72 -23.54 -6.95
C ARG A 288 1.26 -23.99 -6.83
N PRO A 289 0.96 -25.27 -7.11
CA PRO A 289 -0.34 -25.84 -6.75
C PRO A 289 -0.59 -25.74 -5.23
N LYS A 290 -1.81 -25.50 -4.85
CA LYS A 290 -2.26 -25.52 -3.44
C LYS A 290 -3.37 -26.57 -3.29
N PRO A 291 -3.35 -27.45 -2.28
CA PRO A 291 -2.38 -27.62 -1.21
C PRO A 291 -1.02 -28.19 -1.67
N PRO A 292 0.08 -28.06 -0.87
CA PRO A 292 0.12 -27.42 0.45
C PRO A 292 0.12 -25.90 0.41
N LEU A 293 -0.43 -25.27 1.46
CA LEU A 293 -0.39 -23.80 1.63
C LEU A 293 1.01 -23.37 2.11
N PRO A 294 1.48 -22.15 1.78
CA PRO A 294 2.74 -21.60 2.28
C PRO A 294 2.86 -21.58 3.80
N ALA A 295 1.74 -21.48 4.53
CA ALA A 295 1.72 -21.57 5.98
C ALA A 295 2.26 -22.91 6.50
N LEU A 296 2.24 -23.97 5.70
CA LEU A 296 2.75 -25.30 6.03
C LEU A 296 4.06 -25.60 5.27
N VAL A 297 4.12 -25.29 3.97
CA VAL A 297 5.26 -25.54 3.08
C VAL A 297 5.48 -24.31 2.20
N GLY A 298 6.19 -23.33 2.75
CA GLY A 298 6.49 -22.05 2.11
C GLY A 298 7.94 -21.92 1.67
N LEU A 299 8.62 -20.86 2.13
CA LEU A 299 10.00 -20.53 1.78
C LEU A 299 10.96 -21.64 2.21
N PHE A 300 11.78 -22.11 1.26
CA PHE A 300 12.71 -23.22 1.45
C PHE A 300 12.05 -24.49 2.01
N GLY A 301 10.78 -24.72 1.66
CA GLY A 301 10.00 -25.86 2.15
C GLY A 301 9.60 -25.77 3.64
N ARG A 302 9.64 -24.60 4.26
CA ARG A 302 9.36 -24.39 5.68
C ARG A 302 8.06 -23.60 5.86
N PRO A 303 7.39 -23.73 7.03
CA PRO A 303 6.23 -22.94 7.35
C PRO A 303 6.53 -21.43 7.26
N THR A 304 5.72 -20.69 6.51
CA THR A 304 5.99 -19.29 6.22
C THR A 304 4.73 -18.44 6.34
N VAL A 305 4.80 -17.38 7.13
CA VAL A 305 3.81 -16.29 7.07
C VAL A 305 4.10 -15.46 5.83
N VAL A 306 3.18 -15.44 4.88
CA VAL A 306 3.23 -14.50 3.75
C VAL A 306 2.16 -13.44 3.96
N ASN A 307 2.57 -12.19 4.15
CA ASN A 307 1.66 -11.05 4.28
C ASN A 307 2.15 -9.86 3.47
N ASN A 308 1.21 -9.02 3.02
CA ASN A 308 1.50 -7.74 2.41
C ASN A 308 1.99 -6.71 3.44
N VAL A 309 2.63 -5.63 2.99
CA VAL A 309 3.16 -4.52 3.81
C VAL A 309 2.09 -3.95 4.75
N MET A 310 0.90 -3.58 4.25
CA MET A 310 -0.17 -2.99 5.08
C MET A 310 -0.69 -3.95 6.14
N THR A 311 -0.69 -5.25 5.87
CA THR A 311 -1.10 -6.26 6.87
C THR A 311 -0.13 -6.32 8.04
N LEU A 312 1.18 -6.30 7.74
CA LEU A 312 2.22 -6.29 8.76
C LEU A 312 2.27 -4.94 9.49
N ALA A 313 2.14 -3.84 8.79
CA ALA A 313 2.11 -2.48 9.33
C ALA A 313 0.94 -2.22 10.29
N ALA A 314 -0.15 -2.98 10.21
CA ALA A 314 -1.25 -2.88 11.16
C ALA A 314 -0.96 -3.55 12.52
N ALA A 315 -0.04 -4.54 12.57
CA ALA A 315 0.25 -5.30 13.77
C ALA A 315 0.77 -4.45 14.95
N PRO A 316 1.68 -3.47 14.78
CA PRO A 316 2.14 -2.61 15.87
C PRO A 316 0.99 -1.90 16.60
N TRP A 317 0.07 -1.29 15.85
CA TRP A 317 -1.09 -0.60 16.42
C TRP A 317 -1.99 -1.57 17.20
N ILE A 318 -2.22 -2.78 16.65
CA ILE A 318 -3.03 -3.81 17.30
C ILE A 318 -2.40 -4.25 18.62
N LEU A 319 -1.10 -4.48 18.65
CA LEU A 319 -0.41 -4.92 19.88
C LEU A 319 -0.30 -3.81 20.92
N GLN A 320 -0.22 -2.55 20.50
CA GLN A 320 -0.20 -1.39 21.39
C GLN A 320 -1.56 -1.13 22.05
N HIS A 321 -2.67 -1.23 21.29
CA HIS A 321 -4.00 -0.81 21.74
C HIS A 321 -4.96 -1.98 22.04
N GLY A 322 -4.58 -3.20 21.64
CA GLY A 322 -5.39 -4.41 21.76
C GLY A 322 -6.25 -4.69 20.53
N GLY A 323 -6.47 -5.99 20.26
CA GLY A 323 -7.25 -6.46 19.11
C GLY A 323 -8.68 -5.92 19.09
N ALA A 324 -9.33 -5.85 20.26
CA ALA A 324 -10.69 -5.33 20.36
C ALA A 324 -10.82 -3.84 19.96
N ALA A 325 -9.81 -3.02 20.28
CA ALA A 325 -9.78 -1.61 19.88
C ALA A 325 -9.68 -1.45 18.34
N TYR A 326 -8.88 -2.29 17.69
CA TYR A 326 -8.81 -2.32 16.23
C TYR A 326 -10.14 -2.80 15.60
N ALA A 327 -10.75 -3.84 16.19
CA ALA A 327 -12.03 -4.39 15.73
C ALA A 327 -13.21 -3.39 15.89
N ALA A 328 -13.08 -2.37 16.72
CA ALA A 328 -14.08 -1.31 16.86
C ALA A 328 -14.16 -0.41 15.61
N HIS A 329 -13.10 -0.38 14.79
CA HIS A 329 -13.12 0.30 13.49
C HIS A 329 -13.64 -0.64 12.39
N GLY A 330 -14.32 -0.05 11.38
CA GLY A 330 -14.86 -0.79 10.24
C GLY A 330 -16.26 -1.36 10.47
N ALA A 331 -16.73 -2.16 9.53
CA ALA A 331 -18.09 -2.70 9.48
C ALA A 331 -18.10 -4.23 9.25
N GLY A 332 -19.12 -4.91 9.74
CA GLY A 332 -19.33 -6.35 9.52
C GLY A 332 -18.10 -7.18 9.87
N ARG A 333 -17.59 -7.92 8.88
CA ARG A 333 -16.35 -8.71 8.98
C ARG A 333 -15.13 -7.97 8.48
N SER A 334 -15.30 -6.77 7.91
CA SER A 334 -14.22 -5.91 7.43
C SER A 334 -13.80 -4.94 8.53
N ARG A 335 -12.84 -5.37 9.36
CA ARG A 335 -12.40 -4.62 10.54
C ARG A 335 -11.15 -3.80 10.31
N GLY A 336 -11.00 -2.73 11.11
CA GLY A 336 -9.91 -1.78 11.02
C GLY A 336 -10.10 -0.74 9.92
N THR A 337 -8.99 -0.16 9.48
CA THR A 337 -8.92 0.81 8.39
C THR A 337 -8.29 0.20 7.14
N LEU A 338 -8.49 0.86 6.00
CA LEU A 338 -7.75 0.60 4.77
C LEU A 338 -7.34 1.96 4.17
N PRO A 339 -6.08 2.12 3.73
CA PRO A 339 -5.67 3.25 2.93
C PRO A 339 -6.19 3.05 1.49
N PHE A 340 -7.28 3.73 1.15
CA PHE A 340 -7.80 3.78 -0.22
C PHE A 340 -6.97 4.75 -1.05
N GLN A 341 -6.66 4.37 -2.28
CA GLN A 341 -5.77 5.09 -3.15
C GLN A 341 -6.53 5.57 -4.38
N LEU A 342 -6.67 6.88 -4.51
CA LEU A 342 -7.41 7.52 -5.60
C LEU A 342 -6.47 7.88 -6.75
N ALA A 343 -6.70 7.30 -7.92
CA ALA A 343 -5.92 7.49 -9.14
C ALA A 343 -6.81 7.61 -10.38
N GLY A 344 -6.20 7.85 -11.54
CA GLY A 344 -6.91 8.06 -12.80
C GLY A 344 -7.43 9.48 -12.95
N ASN A 345 -8.62 9.67 -13.53
CA ASN A 345 -9.20 10.99 -13.83
C ASN A 345 -9.83 11.68 -12.61
N VAL A 346 -9.33 11.43 -11.42
CA VAL A 346 -9.80 12.08 -10.19
C VAL A 346 -9.16 13.45 -10.00
N ARG A 347 -9.90 14.42 -9.45
CA ARG A 347 -9.37 15.77 -9.20
C ARG A 347 -8.33 15.80 -8.10
N HIS A 348 -8.60 15.11 -6.98
CA HIS A 348 -7.71 15.02 -5.84
C HIS A 348 -7.23 13.57 -5.71
N GLY A 349 -6.17 13.24 -6.46
CA GLY A 349 -5.50 11.95 -6.38
C GLY A 349 -4.66 11.86 -5.11
N GLY A 350 -4.66 10.71 -4.44
CA GLY A 350 -3.91 10.54 -3.20
C GLY A 350 -4.39 9.37 -2.37
N ILE A 351 -4.03 9.37 -1.08
CA ILE A 351 -4.35 8.29 -0.16
C ILE A 351 -5.32 8.75 0.94
N VAL A 352 -6.34 7.95 1.20
CA VAL A 352 -7.37 8.19 2.23
C VAL A 352 -7.45 6.98 3.13
N GLU A 353 -6.93 7.06 4.35
CA GLU A 353 -7.11 6.00 5.33
C GLU A 353 -8.37 6.25 6.17
N VAL A 354 -9.33 5.36 6.02
CA VAL A 354 -10.62 5.39 6.73
C VAL A 354 -11.05 3.98 7.14
N PRO A 355 -11.93 3.84 8.13
CA PRO A 355 -12.57 2.56 8.45
C PRO A 355 -13.34 2.01 7.26
N PHE A 356 -13.41 0.69 7.14
CA PHE A 356 -14.31 0.04 6.18
C PHE A 356 -15.77 0.46 6.42
N GLY A 357 -16.55 0.55 5.34
CA GLY A 357 -17.97 0.91 5.37
C GLY A 357 -18.30 2.28 4.81
N ILE A 358 -17.30 3.13 4.53
CA ILE A 358 -17.51 4.34 3.71
C ILE A 358 -17.99 3.92 2.32
N THR A 359 -18.88 4.68 1.71
CA THR A 359 -19.36 4.38 0.36
C THR A 359 -18.32 4.79 -0.70
N LEU A 360 -18.36 4.10 -1.83
CA LEU A 360 -17.52 4.49 -2.97
C LEU A 360 -17.84 5.92 -3.42
N ARG A 361 -19.11 6.35 -3.36
CA ARG A 361 -19.55 7.72 -3.69
C ARG A 361 -18.89 8.78 -2.79
N GLU A 362 -18.92 8.58 -1.46
CA GLU A 362 -18.28 9.49 -0.51
C GLU A 362 -16.78 9.62 -0.78
N LEU A 363 -16.11 8.49 -1.06
CA LEU A 363 -14.69 8.50 -1.36
C LEU A 363 -14.37 9.27 -2.65
N LEU A 364 -15.17 9.07 -3.72
CA LEU A 364 -14.96 9.71 -5.02
C LEU A 364 -15.32 11.21 -5.02
N GLN A 365 -16.37 11.59 -4.30
CA GLN A 365 -16.87 12.96 -4.32
C GLN A 365 -16.31 13.82 -3.19
N ASP A 366 -16.37 13.31 -1.96
CA ASP A 366 -16.02 14.11 -0.78
C ASP A 366 -14.50 14.20 -0.57
N PHE A 367 -13.77 13.16 -0.93
CA PHE A 367 -12.30 13.16 -0.95
C PHE A 367 -11.76 13.44 -2.34
N GLY A 368 -12.17 12.68 -3.33
CA GLY A 368 -11.67 12.79 -4.69
C GLY A 368 -12.07 14.07 -5.42
N GLY A 369 -13.14 14.76 -5.00
CA GLY A 369 -13.62 16.00 -5.63
C GLY A 369 -14.18 15.81 -7.04
N GLY A 370 -14.58 14.59 -7.40
CA GLY A 370 -15.02 14.23 -8.74
C GLY A 370 -13.86 14.08 -9.73
N THR A 371 -14.14 14.27 -11.02
CA THR A 371 -13.11 14.15 -12.08
C THR A 371 -12.28 15.44 -12.23
N ALA A 372 -11.03 15.30 -12.61
CA ALA A 372 -10.16 16.43 -12.93
C ALA A 372 -10.65 17.18 -14.19
N SER A 373 -11.29 16.47 -15.13
CA SER A 373 -11.87 17.05 -16.36
C SER A 373 -13.18 17.80 -16.13
N GLY A 374 -13.84 17.62 -14.98
CA GLY A 374 -15.20 18.10 -14.72
C GLY A 374 -16.30 17.30 -15.41
N ARG A 375 -15.95 16.24 -16.16
CA ARG A 375 -16.89 15.34 -16.85
C ARG A 375 -17.46 14.31 -15.86
N PRO A 376 -18.63 13.71 -16.17
CA PRO A 376 -19.18 12.63 -15.36
C PRO A 376 -18.21 11.44 -15.22
N ILE A 377 -18.15 10.83 -14.05
CA ILE A 377 -17.47 9.56 -13.86
C ILE A 377 -18.26 8.47 -14.58
N ARG A 378 -17.62 7.77 -15.52
CA ARG A 378 -18.21 6.64 -16.24
C ARG A 378 -18.13 5.36 -15.44
N ALA A 379 -16.94 5.07 -14.91
CA ALA A 379 -16.68 3.88 -14.12
C ALA A 379 -15.50 4.10 -13.20
N VAL A 380 -15.41 3.25 -12.18
CA VAL A 380 -14.23 3.13 -11.31
C VAL A 380 -13.78 1.68 -11.32
N GLN A 381 -12.51 1.44 -11.65
CA GLN A 381 -11.90 0.13 -11.47
C GLN A 381 -11.42 -0.03 -10.05
N VAL A 382 -11.80 -1.11 -9.39
CA VAL A 382 -11.42 -1.44 -8.00
C VAL A 382 -10.86 -2.86 -7.96
N GLY A 383 -9.69 -3.02 -7.34
CA GLY A 383 -9.04 -4.33 -7.22
C GLY A 383 -7.89 -4.57 -8.19
N GLY A 384 -7.28 -3.49 -8.68
CA GLY A 384 -6.14 -3.54 -9.60
C GLY A 384 -6.52 -3.79 -11.07
N PRO A 385 -5.56 -4.13 -11.94
CA PRO A 385 -5.77 -4.23 -13.38
C PRO A 385 -6.73 -5.36 -13.79
N LEU A 386 -6.95 -6.31 -12.90
CA LEU A 386 -7.87 -7.44 -13.05
C LEU A 386 -9.14 -7.27 -12.19
N GLY A 387 -9.35 -6.09 -11.61
CA GLY A 387 -10.53 -5.76 -10.83
C GLY A 387 -11.71 -5.30 -11.68
N ALA A 388 -12.92 -5.40 -11.12
CA ALA A 388 -14.14 -5.01 -11.80
C ALA A 388 -14.26 -3.50 -12.02
N TYR A 389 -14.92 -3.11 -13.12
CA TYR A 389 -15.36 -1.75 -13.39
C TYR A 389 -16.76 -1.52 -12.82
N LEU A 390 -16.88 -0.68 -11.82
CA LEU A 390 -18.14 -0.33 -11.19
C LEU A 390 -18.74 0.91 -11.86
N PRO A 391 -19.97 0.83 -12.40
CA PRO A 391 -20.68 1.97 -12.98
C PRO A 391 -21.25 2.88 -11.88
N ALA A 392 -21.66 4.10 -12.26
CA ALA A 392 -22.18 5.10 -11.31
C ALA A 392 -23.40 4.62 -10.49
N SER A 393 -24.18 3.67 -11.01
CA SER A 393 -25.29 3.03 -10.30
C SER A 393 -24.89 2.19 -9.09
N GLN A 394 -23.60 1.83 -8.97
CA GLN A 394 -23.05 1.05 -7.88
C GLN A 394 -22.19 1.88 -6.89
N PHE A 395 -22.16 3.21 -7.03
CA PHE A 395 -21.30 4.04 -6.17
C PHE A 395 -21.78 4.14 -4.70
N ASP A 396 -23.01 3.73 -4.42
CA ASP A 396 -23.52 3.66 -3.04
C ASP A 396 -23.13 2.37 -2.31
N LEU A 397 -22.36 1.48 -2.98
CA LEU A 397 -21.77 0.31 -2.35
C LEU A 397 -20.81 0.73 -1.22
N PRO A 398 -20.95 0.17 0.00
CA PRO A 398 -19.96 0.36 1.04
C PRO A 398 -18.65 -0.34 0.68
N LEU A 399 -17.53 0.28 0.95
CA LEU A 399 -16.21 -0.31 0.79
C LEU A 399 -16.01 -1.37 1.88
N ASP A 400 -16.46 -2.59 1.55
CA ASP A 400 -16.51 -3.78 2.40
C ASP A 400 -16.28 -5.02 1.53
N TYR A 401 -15.52 -6.00 2.03
CA TYR A 401 -15.15 -7.18 1.24
C TYR A 401 -16.38 -7.99 0.78
N GLU A 402 -17.35 -8.16 1.66
CA GLU A 402 -18.55 -8.93 1.37
C GLU A 402 -19.49 -8.20 0.40
N ALA A 403 -19.66 -6.88 0.58
CA ALA A 403 -20.50 -6.06 -0.31
C ALA A 403 -19.95 -6.03 -1.73
N PHE A 404 -18.62 -5.87 -1.87
CA PHE A 404 -17.98 -5.89 -3.19
C PHE A 404 -18.04 -7.28 -3.84
N ALA A 405 -17.83 -8.36 -3.07
CA ALA A 405 -17.96 -9.72 -3.60
C ALA A 405 -19.40 -10.01 -4.07
N ALA A 406 -20.42 -9.57 -3.34
CA ALA A 406 -21.81 -9.71 -3.73
C ALA A 406 -22.18 -8.93 -5.01
N ALA A 407 -21.47 -7.81 -5.26
CA ALA A 407 -21.60 -7.01 -6.46
C ALA A 407 -20.77 -7.52 -7.65
N GLY A 408 -20.10 -8.67 -7.51
CA GLY A 408 -19.23 -9.24 -8.56
C GLY A 408 -17.86 -8.55 -8.67
N GLY A 409 -17.45 -7.81 -7.64
CA GLY A 409 -16.17 -7.11 -7.58
C GLY A 409 -15.28 -7.57 -6.43
N MET A 410 -14.20 -6.84 -6.20
CA MET A 410 -13.29 -7.01 -5.07
C MET A 410 -12.68 -5.67 -4.67
N ILE A 411 -12.39 -5.48 -3.39
CA ILE A 411 -11.68 -4.28 -2.91
C ILE A 411 -10.20 -4.31 -3.32
N GLY A 412 -9.62 -5.49 -3.44
CA GLY A 412 -8.21 -5.64 -3.75
C GLY A 412 -7.32 -5.04 -2.66
N HIS A 413 -6.28 -4.35 -3.09
CA HIS A 413 -5.34 -3.60 -2.23
C HIS A 413 -5.80 -2.15 -1.94
N GLY A 414 -7.05 -1.81 -2.24
CA GLY A 414 -7.63 -0.48 -2.01
C GLY A 414 -7.31 0.56 -3.08
N GLY A 415 -6.76 0.14 -4.22
CA GLY A 415 -6.55 1.02 -5.38
C GLY A 415 -7.84 1.25 -6.15
N LEU A 416 -8.14 2.52 -6.45
CA LEU A 416 -9.27 2.95 -7.25
C LEU A 416 -8.76 3.77 -8.44
N VAL A 417 -9.11 3.33 -9.65
CA VAL A 417 -8.79 4.07 -10.87
C VAL A 417 -10.07 4.62 -11.46
N VAL A 418 -10.18 5.95 -11.49
CA VAL A 418 -11.37 6.68 -11.94
C VAL A 418 -11.29 6.94 -13.45
N PHE A 419 -12.37 6.66 -14.15
CA PHE A 419 -12.53 6.92 -15.58
C PHE A 419 -13.71 7.85 -15.82
N ASP A 420 -13.50 8.90 -16.60
CA ASP A 420 -14.60 9.76 -17.07
C ASP A 420 -15.30 9.19 -18.31
N ASP A 421 -16.29 9.88 -18.84
CA ASP A 421 -17.13 9.42 -19.94
C ASP A 421 -16.41 9.42 -21.32
N THR A 422 -15.16 9.86 -21.40
CA THR A 422 -14.36 9.77 -22.64
C THR A 422 -13.72 8.40 -22.84
N VAL A 423 -13.67 7.55 -21.80
CA VAL A 423 -13.00 6.26 -21.89
C VAL A 423 -13.78 5.25 -22.75
N ASP A 424 -13.06 4.51 -23.57
CA ASP A 424 -13.57 3.35 -24.31
C ASP A 424 -13.42 2.09 -23.48
N MET A 425 -14.53 1.60 -22.88
CA MET A 425 -14.52 0.41 -22.03
C MET A 425 -14.10 -0.87 -22.77
N SER A 426 -14.30 -0.92 -24.09
CA SER A 426 -13.82 -2.08 -24.89
C SER A 426 -12.29 -2.13 -24.97
N ARG A 427 -11.62 -0.96 -24.90
CA ARG A 427 -10.15 -0.90 -24.76
C ARG A 427 -9.70 -1.36 -23.39
N MET A 428 -10.47 -1.07 -22.36
CA MET A 428 -10.13 -1.49 -21.00
C MET A 428 -10.25 -3.02 -20.84
N ALA A 429 -11.30 -3.63 -21.38
CA ALA A 429 -11.44 -5.08 -21.42
C ALA A 429 -10.29 -5.75 -22.21
N ARG A 430 -9.92 -5.15 -23.35
CA ARG A 430 -8.77 -5.59 -24.14
C ARG A 430 -7.47 -5.53 -23.33
N TYR A 431 -7.27 -4.41 -22.61
CA TYR A 431 -6.09 -4.20 -21.77
C TYR A 431 -5.94 -5.29 -20.69
N ALA A 432 -7.05 -5.69 -20.05
CA ALA A 432 -7.01 -6.74 -19.03
C ALA A 432 -6.47 -8.08 -19.58
N MET A 433 -6.95 -8.48 -20.78
CA MET A 433 -6.46 -9.70 -21.45
C MET A 433 -5.01 -9.55 -21.89
N GLU A 434 -4.60 -8.41 -22.44
CA GLU A 434 -3.22 -8.11 -22.86
C GLU A 434 -2.27 -8.13 -21.66
N PHE A 435 -2.65 -7.48 -20.56
CA PHE A 435 -1.90 -7.48 -19.32
C PHE A 435 -1.69 -8.91 -18.80
N CYS A 436 -2.75 -9.71 -18.74
CA CYS A 436 -2.65 -11.11 -18.32
C CYS A 436 -1.77 -11.93 -19.28
N ALA A 437 -1.86 -11.71 -20.60
CA ALA A 437 -1.05 -12.42 -21.57
C ALA A 437 0.45 -12.14 -21.39
N ILE A 438 0.82 -10.89 -21.05
CA ILE A 438 2.22 -10.47 -20.82
C ILE A 438 2.72 -11.00 -19.48
N GLU A 439 1.93 -10.88 -18.41
CA GLU A 439 2.35 -11.14 -17.04
C GLU A 439 2.12 -12.60 -16.58
N SER A 440 1.46 -13.43 -17.37
CA SER A 440 1.23 -14.83 -17.03
C SER A 440 2.53 -15.57 -16.79
N CYS A 441 2.63 -16.33 -15.68
CA CYS A 441 3.79 -17.22 -15.47
C CYS A 441 3.87 -18.36 -16.49
N GLY A 442 2.79 -18.61 -17.27
CA GLY A 442 2.72 -19.59 -18.32
C GLY A 442 2.45 -21.03 -17.83
N LYS A 443 2.21 -21.27 -16.55
CA LYS A 443 2.08 -22.62 -15.99
C LYS A 443 0.80 -23.32 -16.39
N CYS A 444 -0.36 -22.69 -16.21
CA CYS A 444 -1.65 -23.31 -16.54
C CYS A 444 -2.18 -22.84 -17.89
N THR A 445 -2.81 -23.79 -18.63
CA THR A 445 -3.31 -23.55 -19.98
C THR A 445 -4.43 -22.50 -20.03
N PRO A 446 -5.42 -22.47 -19.11
CA PRO A 446 -6.50 -21.49 -19.15
C PRO A 446 -5.96 -20.05 -19.13
N CYS A 447 -5.05 -19.72 -18.25
CA CYS A 447 -4.43 -18.40 -18.18
C CYS A 447 -3.54 -18.14 -19.41
N ARG A 448 -2.55 -19.01 -19.69
CA ARG A 448 -1.56 -18.79 -20.75
C ARG A 448 -2.17 -18.65 -22.13
N ILE A 449 -3.10 -19.54 -22.48
CA ILE A 449 -3.73 -19.57 -23.81
C ILE A 449 -4.98 -18.70 -23.83
N GLY A 450 -5.80 -18.75 -22.76
CA GLY A 450 -7.06 -18.01 -22.67
C GLY A 450 -6.87 -16.50 -22.77
N SER A 451 -5.87 -15.92 -22.07
CA SER A 451 -5.62 -14.48 -22.17
C SER A 451 -5.21 -14.04 -23.58
N THR A 452 -4.35 -14.81 -24.26
CA THR A 452 -3.96 -14.52 -25.65
C THR A 452 -5.14 -14.66 -26.61
N ARG A 453 -5.93 -15.74 -26.49
CA ARG A 453 -7.13 -15.94 -27.32
C ARG A 453 -8.22 -14.92 -27.02
N GLY A 454 -8.41 -14.56 -25.73
CA GLY A 454 -9.34 -13.51 -25.31
C GLY A 454 -9.00 -12.16 -25.95
N LEU A 455 -7.72 -11.79 -25.98
CA LEU A 455 -7.24 -10.59 -26.66
C LEU A 455 -7.63 -10.59 -28.15
N GLU A 456 -7.34 -11.67 -28.87
CA GLU A 456 -7.69 -11.81 -30.29
C GLU A 456 -9.21 -11.75 -30.54
N VAL A 457 -10.00 -12.38 -29.66
CA VAL A 457 -11.46 -12.39 -29.77
C VAL A 457 -12.03 -10.99 -29.54
N ILE A 458 -11.53 -10.25 -28.54
CA ILE A 458 -11.93 -8.86 -28.29
C ILE A 458 -11.58 -7.98 -29.51
N ASP A 459 -10.43 -8.15 -30.12
CA ASP A 459 -10.04 -7.41 -31.32
C ASP A 459 -11.00 -7.67 -32.50
N ARG A 460 -11.46 -8.92 -32.70
CA ARG A 460 -12.49 -9.26 -33.68
C ARG A 460 -13.85 -8.62 -33.36
N ILE A 461 -14.28 -8.64 -32.10
CA ILE A 461 -15.50 -7.98 -31.64
C ILE A 461 -15.44 -6.47 -31.95
N ARG A 462 -14.30 -5.83 -31.66
CA ARG A 462 -14.11 -4.39 -31.91
C ARG A 462 -14.05 -4.03 -33.38
N SER A 463 -13.52 -4.90 -34.23
CA SER A 463 -13.53 -4.72 -35.67
C SER A 463 -14.88 -5.02 -36.34
N GLY A 464 -15.84 -5.56 -35.57
CA GLY A 464 -17.16 -5.95 -36.10
C GLY A 464 -17.21 -7.33 -36.78
N GLU A 465 -16.11 -8.11 -36.72
CA GLU A 465 -16.03 -9.43 -37.30
C GLU A 465 -16.87 -10.43 -36.48
N ARG A 466 -17.92 -11.00 -37.09
CA ARG A 466 -18.81 -12.02 -36.48
C ARG A 466 -19.11 -11.74 -35.00
N ARG A 467 -19.53 -10.52 -34.71
CA ARG A 467 -19.58 -9.96 -33.34
C ARG A 467 -20.33 -10.86 -32.36
N GLU A 468 -21.50 -11.35 -32.68
CA GLU A 468 -22.32 -12.21 -31.81
C GLU A 468 -21.62 -13.53 -31.47
N GLN A 469 -21.04 -14.18 -32.50
CA GLN A 469 -20.32 -15.44 -32.31
C GLN A 469 -19.05 -15.24 -31.45
N ASN A 470 -18.33 -14.14 -31.67
CA ASN A 470 -17.15 -13.83 -30.87
C ASN A 470 -17.51 -13.40 -29.45
N LEU A 471 -18.67 -12.77 -29.20
CA LEU A 471 -19.15 -12.52 -27.84
C LEU A 471 -19.45 -13.84 -27.10
N ALA A 472 -20.13 -14.80 -27.74
CA ALA A 472 -20.35 -16.11 -27.12
C ALA A 472 -19.03 -16.83 -26.84
N LEU A 473 -18.07 -16.81 -27.78
CA LEU A 473 -16.75 -17.41 -27.59
C LEU A 473 -15.97 -16.71 -26.45
N LEU A 474 -16.08 -15.39 -26.31
CA LEU A 474 -15.46 -14.66 -25.22
C LEU A 474 -16.01 -15.10 -23.86
N HIS A 475 -17.33 -15.30 -23.74
CA HIS A 475 -17.93 -15.84 -22.52
C HIS A 475 -17.38 -17.21 -22.15
N ASP A 476 -17.32 -18.15 -23.11
CA ASP A 476 -16.77 -19.50 -22.89
C ASP A 476 -15.29 -19.45 -22.43
N LEU A 477 -14.50 -18.56 -23.04
CA LEU A 477 -13.10 -18.35 -22.62
C LEU A 477 -13.00 -17.78 -21.21
N CYS A 478 -13.84 -16.78 -20.89
CA CYS A 478 -13.88 -16.16 -19.57
C CYS A 478 -14.26 -17.19 -18.50
N ASP A 479 -15.27 -18.00 -18.73
CA ASP A 479 -15.68 -19.07 -17.81
C ASP A 479 -14.57 -20.10 -17.62
N THR A 480 -13.91 -20.52 -18.72
CA THR A 480 -12.76 -21.43 -18.66
C THR A 480 -11.60 -20.83 -17.84
N MET A 481 -11.29 -19.55 -18.05
CA MET A 481 -10.22 -18.87 -17.31
C MET A 481 -10.56 -18.75 -15.83
N ARG A 482 -11.78 -18.33 -15.50
CA ARG A 482 -12.24 -18.17 -14.12
C ARG A 482 -12.19 -19.49 -13.34
N ASP A 483 -12.70 -20.57 -13.93
CA ASP A 483 -12.96 -21.82 -13.22
C ASP A 483 -11.76 -22.78 -13.24
N ALA A 484 -10.85 -22.66 -14.21
CA ALA A 484 -9.76 -23.60 -14.38
C ALA A 484 -8.35 -22.99 -14.29
N SER A 485 -8.21 -21.69 -14.03
CA SER A 485 -6.89 -21.10 -13.77
C SER A 485 -6.36 -21.48 -12.39
N LEU A 486 -5.04 -21.70 -12.30
CA LEU A 486 -4.39 -22.14 -11.07
C LEU A 486 -4.33 -21.05 -9.98
N CYS A 487 -4.38 -19.78 -10.35
CA CYS A 487 -4.33 -18.64 -9.43
C CYS A 487 -5.24 -17.49 -9.88
N ALA A 488 -5.34 -16.48 -9.01
CA ALA A 488 -6.14 -15.28 -9.25
C ALA A 488 -5.74 -14.52 -10.54
N MET A 489 -4.47 -14.60 -10.99
CA MET A 489 -4.02 -13.93 -12.21
C MET A 489 -4.93 -14.27 -13.40
N GLY A 490 -5.08 -15.56 -13.72
CA GLY A 490 -5.97 -15.99 -14.81
C GLY A 490 -7.45 -15.98 -14.40
N GLY A 491 -7.76 -16.30 -13.14
CA GLY A 491 -9.13 -16.40 -12.66
C GLY A 491 -9.87 -15.06 -12.56
N LEU A 492 -9.16 -13.95 -12.34
CA LEU A 492 -9.76 -12.61 -12.26
C LEU A 492 -9.68 -11.82 -13.56
N THR A 493 -8.86 -12.24 -14.52
CA THR A 493 -8.76 -11.57 -15.85
C THR A 493 -10.12 -11.36 -16.54
N PRO A 494 -11.12 -12.24 -16.38
CA PRO A 494 -12.47 -12.02 -16.92
C PRO A 494 -13.29 -10.92 -16.23
N MET A 495 -12.92 -10.42 -15.06
CA MET A 495 -13.74 -9.46 -14.31
C MET A 495 -13.89 -8.10 -15.00
N PRO A 496 -12.83 -7.50 -15.58
CA PRO A 496 -12.95 -6.27 -16.37
C PRO A 496 -13.80 -6.43 -17.63
#